data_cabe5a515aa4c89f8246b01a8309fa58
#
_entry.id   cabe5a515aa4c89f8246b01a8309fa58
#
_cell.length_a   1.000
_cell.length_b   1.000
_cell.length_c   1.000
_cell.angle_alpha   90.00
_cell.angle_beta   90.00
_cell.angle_gamma   90.00
#
_symmetry.space_group_name_H-M   'P 1'
#
loop_
_entity.id
_entity.type
_entity.pdbx_description
1 polymer ?
#
loop_
_entity_poly.entity_id
_entity_poly.type
_entity_poly.pdbx_seq_one_letter_code
_entity_poly.pdbx_strand_id
1 'polypeptide(L)'
;MRCFRRMAVVLLAMGVAAGAAQAEDKGSLRVYFADVEGGQATLFVTPQGESLMVDTGWPGFDGRDADRIVALCKKAGVSKIDNLLITHFHTDHVGGVPQLAAKMPIGRFIDHGDNTETNDPATVSGWEGYQKTVARHTRLSVKPGDVLPIKGMKVEIVSGNGDVIAKPLAGGGAGGQNAACEKTPLRDEEKSENDRSLGMMITFGKLRILDLGDLTWAKERPLMCPVDNLGRVDVYIVSHHGMDRSGSEALVDAVAPRVAIMDNGAHKGGSQPAWTVVAASPRIAGGKGDLWQLHTAEDSDAAHNVAEKRIANLPGPDSGHSLELVGRLDGSFYVVNERTGETVPYGGQ
;
A
#
# COMPACT_ATOMS: atom_id res chain seq x y z
N MET A 1 -15.68 5.28 -66.62
CA MET A 1 -14.82 4.07 -66.33
C MET A 1 -13.65 4.49 -65.44
N ARG A 2 -13.38 3.75 -64.38
CA ARG A 2 -12.25 3.86 -63.40
C ARG A 2 -12.44 4.90 -62.33
N CYS A 3 -12.99 4.46 -61.19
CA CYS A 3 -12.59 4.93 -59.89
C CYS A 3 -13.14 3.95 -58.81
N PHE A 4 -12.38 2.93 -58.47
CA PHE A 4 -12.57 2.13 -57.24
C PHE A 4 -11.24 1.42 -56.95
N ARG A 5 -10.49 1.93 -55.99
CA ARG A 5 -9.52 1.18 -55.14
C ARG A 5 -8.72 2.16 -54.30
N ARG A 6 -9.12 2.32 -53.06
CA ARG A 6 -8.25 2.64 -51.90
C ARG A 6 -9.12 2.80 -50.67
N MET A 7 -9.48 1.67 -50.06
CA MET A 7 -9.95 1.67 -48.68
C MET A 7 -9.87 0.21 -48.14
N ALA A 8 -8.74 -0.17 -47.65
CA ALA A 8 -8.57 -1.39 -46.82
C ALA A 8 -7.13 -1.52 -46.35
N VAL A 9 -6.63 -0.68 -45.44
CA VAL A 9 -5.38 -0.92 -44.70
C VAL A 9 -5.32 -0.21 -43.34
N VAL A 10 -6.39 0.06 -42.66
CA VAL A 10 -6.31 0.75 -41.35
C VAL A 10 -6.82 -0.09 -40.17
N LEU A 11 -7.30 -1.31 -40.36
CA LEU A 11 -7.94 -2.08 -39.28
C LEU A 11 -7.07 -3.18 -38.63
N LEU A 12 -5.79 -3.31 -38.96
CA LEU A 12 -4.94 -4.39 -38.41
C LEU A 12 -3.93 -3.95 -37.33
N ALA A 13 -3.79 -2.65 -37.04
CA ALA A 13 -2.78 -2.19 -36.10
C ALA A 13 -3.25 -2.08 -34.62
N MET A 14 -4.56 -2.02 -34.37
CA MET A 14 -5.07 -1.87 -32.98
C MET A 14 -5.23 -3.18 -32.23
N GLY A 15 -5.35 -4.31 -32.93
CA GLY A 15 -5.52 -5.64 -32.27
C GLY A 15 -4.22 -6.24 -31.72
N VAL A 16 -3.06 -5.82 -32.25
CA VAL A 16 -1.76 -6.39 -31.86
C VAL A 16 -1.21 -5.73 -30.58
N ALA A 17 -1.49 -4.44 -30.37
CA ALA A 17 -1.00 -3.73 -29.17
C ALA A 17 -1.70 -4.17 -27.87
N ALA A 18 -3.01 -4.42 -27.91
CA ALA A 18 -3.77 -4.90 -26.74
C ALA A 18 -3.40 -6.37 -26.38
N GLY A 19 -3.11 -7.20 -27.36
CA GLY A 19 -2.69 -8.58 -27.14
C GLY A 19 -1.25 -8.70 -26.62
N ALA A 20 -0.37 -7.79 -26.99
CA ALA A 20 1.01 -7.76 -26.50
C ALA A 20 1.08 -7.26 -25.04
N ALA A 21 0.31 -6.25 -24.66
CA ALA A 21 0.22 -5.78 -23.28
C ALA A 21 -0.30 -6.89 -22.33
N GLN A 22 -1.36 -7.60 -22.71
CA GLN A 22 -1.89 -8.72 -21.90
C GLN A 22 -0.94 -9.94 -21.84
N ALA A 23 -0.09 -10.16 -22.82
CA ALA A 23 0.90 -11.25 -22.79
C ALA A 23 2.11 -10.92 -21.90
N GLU A 24 2.50 -9.65 -21.80
CA GLU A 24 3.58 -9.17 -20.93
C GLU A 24 3.22 -9.22 -19.44
N ASP A 25 1.93 -9.15 -19.09
CA ASP A 25 1.47 -9.09 -17.69
C ASP A 25 1.32 -10.46 -17.00
N LYS A 26 1.38 -11.58 -17.74
CA LYS A 26 1.19 -12.94 -17.17
C LYS A 26 2.22 -13.37 -16.13
N GLY A 27 3.35 -12.69 -16.03
CA GLY A 27 4.41 -12.94 -15.03
C GLY A 27 4.57 -11.82 -14.01
N SER A 28 3.61 -10.92 -13.89
CA SER A 28 3.71 -9.71 -13.10
C SER A 28 3.04 -9.84 -11.73
N LEU A 29 3.58 -9.12 -10.75
CA LEU A 29 2.90 -8.84 -9.50
C LEU A 29 1.89 -7.71 -9.73
N ARG A 30 0.64 -7.91 -9.35
CA ARG A 30 -0.39 -6.88 -9.42
C ARG A 30 -0.75 -6.41 -8.01
N VAL A 31 -0.79 -5.09 -7.82
CA VAL A 31 -1.14 -4.47 -6.54
C VAL A 31 -2.26 -3.48 -6.76
N TYR A 32 -3.34 -3.63 -6.01
CA TYR A 32 -4.52 -2.77 -6.10
C TYR A 32 -4.69 -2.01 -4.79
N PHE A 33 -4.81 -0.70 -4.87
CA PHE A 33 -5.07 0.19 -3.76
C PHE A 33 -6.55 0.55 -3.78
N ALA A 34 -7.33 -0.08 -2.91
CA ALA A 34 -8.76 0.17 -2.82
C ALA A 34 -9.02 1.54 -2.18
N ASP A 35 -9.99 2.26 -2.71
CA ASP A 35 -10.50 3.43 -2.02
C ASP A 35 -11.38 3.00 -0.85
N VAL A 36 -10.92 3.27 0.36
CA VAL A 36 -11.64 3.07 1.63
C VAL A 36 -11.68 4.36 2.46
N GLU A 37 -11.59 5.52 1.80
CA GLU A 37 -11.76 6.85 2.41
C GLU A 37 -10.81 7.12 3.60
N GLY A 38 -9.50 6.90 3.38
CA GLY A 38 -8.47 7.16 4.38
C GLY A 38 -8.33 6.09 5.45
N GLY A 39 -8.67 4.87 5.11
CA GLY A 39 -8.19 3.64 5.73
C GLY A 39 -7.25 2.92 4.78
N GLN A 40 -6.81 1.73 5.13
CA GLN A 40 -6.00 0.90 4.25
C GLN A 40 -6.76 -0.33 3.76
N ALA A 41 -6.62 -0.61 2.45
CA ALA A 41 -7.03 -1.88 1.85
C ALA A 41 -6.22 -2.11 0.56
N THR A 42 -5.14 -2.91 0.64
CA THR A 42 -4.22 -3.14 -0.47
C THR A 42 -4.16 -4.61 -0.82
N LEU A 43 -4.53 -4.95 -2.06
CA LEU A 43 -4.53 -6.33 -2.56
C LEU A 43 -3.30 -6.59 -3.44
N PHE A 44 -2.47 -7.54 -3.04
CA PHE A 44 -1.36 -8.07 -3.83
C PHE A 44 -1.79 -9.41 -4.46
N VAL A 45 -1.54 -9.58 -5.75
CA VAL A 45 -1.79 -10.83 -6.49
C VAL A 45 -0.51 -11.24 -7.22
N THR A 46 0.04 -12.38 -6.84
CA THR A 46 1.27 -12.90 -7.44
C THR A 46 1.02 -13.52 -8.81
N PRO A 47 2.05 -13.71 -9.65
CA PRO A 47 1.91 -14.41 -10.93
C PRO A 47 1.35 -15.84 -10.81
N GLN A 48 1.50 -16.45 -9.64
CA GLN A 48 0.98 -17.78 -9.33
C GLN A 48 -0.48 -17.77 -8.88
N GLY A 49 -1.08 -16.58 -8.78
CA GLY A 49 -2.47 -16.38 -8.36
C GLY A 49 -2.67 -16.40 -6.84
N GLU A 50 -1.59 -16.49 -6.02
CA GLU A 50 -1.73 -16.36 -4.57
C GLU A 50 -1.96 -14.90 -4.19
N SER A 51 -2.90 -14.66 -3.28
CA SER A 51 -3.30 -13.32 -2.86
C SER A 51 -2.90 -13.00 -1.42
N LEU A 52 -2.46 -11.75 -1.22
CA LEU A 52 -2.30 -11.12 0.08
C LEU A 52 -3.16 -9.85 0.10
N MET A 53 -4.14 -9.79 0.97
CA MET A 53 -4.88 -8.58 1.30
C MET A 53 -4.27 -7.97 2.57
N VAL A 54 -3.96 -6.70 2.54
CA VAL A 54 -3.47 -5.93 3.68
C VAL A 54 -4.56 -4.97 4.08
N ASP A 55 -5.11 -5.16 5.27
CA ASP A 55 -6.20 -4.40 5.87
C ASP A 55 -7.53 -4.44 5.07
N THR A 56 -8.59 -3.87 5.63
CA THR A 56 -9.96 -4.04 5.12
C THR A 56 -10.80 -2.77 5.21
N GLY A 57 -10.21 -1.63 5.54
CA GLY A 57 -10.92 -0.37 5.70
C GLY A 57 -11.89 -0.37 6.90
N TRP A 58 -12.88 0.49 6.80
CA TRP A 58 -13.84 0.81 7.85
C TRP A 58 -14.98 -0.21 7.97
N PRO A 59 -15.56 -0.36 9.17
CA PRO A 59 -16.84 -1.06 9.34
C PRO A 59 -18.01 -0.18 8.92
N GLY A 60 -19.17 -0.78 8.74
CA GLY A 60 -20.40 -0.02 8.48
C GLY A 60 -20.54 0.40 7.02
N PHE A 61 -21.03 1.60 6.78
CA PHE A 61 -21.31 2.14 5.44
C PHE A 61 -22.02 1.16 4.51
N ASP A 62 -22.96 0.37 5.05
CA ASP A 62 -23.67 -0.72 4.36
C ASP A 62 -22.73 -1.76 3.69
N GLY A 63 -21.47 -1.85 4.15
CA GLY A 63 -20.47 -2.76 3.62
C GLY A 63 -19.70 -2.22 2.42
N ARG A 64 -19.68 -0.91 2.20
CA ARG A 64 -18.99 -0.23 1.10
C ARG A 64 -17.59 -0.74 0.87
N ASP A 65 -16.73 -0.74 1.92
CA ASP A 65 -15.32 -1.11 1.76
C ASP A 65 -15.15 -2.58 1.42
N ALA A 66 -15.92 -3.45 2.08
CA ALA A 66 -15.94 -4.87 1.75
C ALA A 66 -16.40 -5.11 0.29
N ASP A 67 -17.40 -4.36 -0.20
CA ASP A 67 -17.87 -4.46 -1.59
C ASP A 67 -16.80 -3.99 -2.59
N ARG A 68 -16.09 -2.91 -2.29
CA ARG A 68 -14.96 -2.42 -3.11
C ARG A 68 -13.83 -3.46 -3.16
N ILE A 69 -13.46 -4.05 -2.02
CA ILE A 69 -12.45 -5.11 -1.97
C ILE A 69 -12.89 -6.33 -2.79
N VAL A 70 -14.14 -6.78 -2.64
CA VAL A 70 -14.68 -7.91 -3.42
C VAL A 70 -14.68 -7.60 -4.92
N ALA A 71 -15.02 -6.37 -5.31
CA ALA A 71 -14.98 -5.95 -6.72
C ALA A 71 -13.54 -5.99 -7.28
N LEU A 72 -12.54 -5.51 -6.52
CA LEU A 72 -11.14 -5.60 -6.90
C LEU A 72 -10.64 -7.03 -6.96
N CYS A 73 -10.99 -7.89 -6.00
CA CYS A 73 -10.69 -9.31 -6.04
C CYS A 73 -11.26 -9.96 -7.32
N LYS A 74 -12.51 -9.67 -7.66
CA LYS A 74 -13.15 -10.15 -8.89
C LYS A 74 -12.42 -9.65 -10.15
N LYS A 75 -12.05 -8.36 -10.20
CA LYS A 75 -11.26 -7.76 -11.30
C LYS A 75 -9.91 -8.46 -11.44
N ALA A 76 -9.27 -8.79 -10.32
CA ALA A 76 -7.98 -9.48 -10.26
C ALA A 76 -8.06 -11.01 -10.51
N GLY A 77 -9.26 -11.58 -10.65
CA GLY A 77 -9.47 -13.03 -10.80
C GLY A 77 -9.32 -13.83 -9.49
N VAL A 78 -9.39 -13.15 -8.34
CA VAL A 78 -9.27 -13.73 -7.00
C VAL A 78 -10.66 -14.12 -6.49
N SER A 79 -10.93 -15.40 -6.34
CA SER A 79 -12.19 -15.93 -5.80
C SER A 79 -12.15 -16.23 -4.29
N LYS A 80 -10.94 -16.20 -3.73
CA LYS A 80 -10.63 -16.42 -2.31
C LYS A 80 -9.41 -15.60 -1.96
N ILE A 81 -9.44 -14.86 -0.86
CA ILE A 81 -8.24 -14.23 -0.29
C ILE A 81 -7.44 -15.32 0.42
N ASP A 82 -6.23 -15.64 -0.06
CA ASP A 82 -5.42 -16.68 0.55
C ASP A 82 -4.85 -16.25 1.91
N ASN A 83 -4.41 -15.00 1.99
CA ASN A 83 -3.84 -14.40 3.19
C ASN A 83 -4.45 -13.00 3.40
N LEU A 84 -5.06 -12.76 4.55
CA LEU A 84 -5.49 -11.45 5.02
C LEU A 84 -4.59 -11.05 6.18
N LEU A 85 -3.80 -10.00 6.00
CA LEU A 85 -2.95 -9.41 7.01
C LEU A 85 -3.61 -8.15 7.55
N ILE A 86 -3.72 -8.05 8.87
CA ILE A 86 -4.15 -6.84 9.57
C ILE A 86 -2.91 -6.21 10.19
N THR A 87 -2.62 -4.98 9.79
CA THR A 87 -1.43 -4.26 10.28
C THR A 87 -1.55 -3.94 11.75
N HIS A 88 -2.71 -3.43 12.16
CA HIS A 88 -3.07 -3.14 13.56
C HIS A 88 -4.60 -3.05 13.72
N PHE A 89 -5.09 -2.85 14.95
CA PHE A 89 -6.52 -3.02 15.22
C PHE A 89 -7.33 -1.72 15.27
N HIS A 90 -6.84 -0.61 14.69
CA HIS A 90 -7.68 0.57 14.49
C HIS A 90 -8.78 0.31 13.47
N THR A 91 -9.87 1.04 13.63
CA THR A 91 -11.14 0.79 12.95
C THR A 91 -11.06 0.86 11.43
N ASP A 92 -10.21 1.72 10.90
CA ASP A 92 -10.00 1.95 9.47
C ASP A 92 -9.04 0.93 8.80
N HIS A 93 -8.58 -0.04 9.56
CA HIS A 93 -7.76 -1.17 9.11
C HIS A 93 -8.48 -2.50 9.31
N VAL A 94 -8.95 -2.78 10.55
CA VAL A 94 -9.56 -4.06 10.89
C VAL A 94 -11.08 -4.06 10.72
N GLY A 95 -11.69 -2.88 10.61
CA GLY A 95 -13.14 -2.72 10.76
C GLY A 95 -13.97 -3.47 9.71
N GLY A 96 -13.49 -3.57 8.48
CA GLY A 96 -14.17 -4.28 7.40
C GLY A 96 -14.10 -5.81 7.47
N VAL A 97 -13.27 -6.39 8.35
CA VAL A 97 -13.04 -7.85 8.42
C VAL A 97 -14.34 -8.68 8.53
N PRO A 98 -15.28 -8.39 9.44
CA PRO A 98 -16.50 -9.19 9.53
C PRO A 98 -17.36 -9.14 8.27
N GLN A 99 -17.42 -7.95 7.62
CA GLN A 99 -18.22 -7.74 6.42
C GLN A 99 -17.58 -8.41 5.21
N LEU A 100 -16.25 -8.35 5.09
CA LEU A 100 -15.50 -9.01 4.02
C LEU A 100 -15.57 -10.53 4.14
N ALA A 101 -15.36 -11.08 5.33
CA ALA A 101 -15.45 -12.52 5.58
C ALA A 101 -16.85 -13.11 5.34
N ALA A 102 -17.90 -12.29 5.46
CA ALA A 102 -19.25 -12.69 5.10
C ALA A 102 -19.50 -12.74 3.58
N LYS A 103 -18.67 -12.05 2.77
CA LYS A 103 -18.84 -11.91 1.32
C LYS A 103 -17.94 -12.82 0.50
N MET A 104 -16.75 -13.17 1.03
CA MET A 104 -15.83 -14.06 0.31
C MET A 104 -14.97 -14.90 1.25
N PRO A 105 -14.50 -16.09 0.79
CA PRO A 105 -13.65 -16.96 1.60
C PRO A 105 -12.29 -16.31 1.89
N ILE A 106 -11.80 -16.48 3.13
CA ILE A 106 -10.47 -16.08 3.57
C ILE A 106 -9.73 -17.33 4.06
N GLY A 107 -8.51 -17.55 3.60
CA GLY A 107 -7.71 -18.73 3.91
C GLY A 107 -7.01 -18.65 5.25
N ARG A 108 -6.27 -17.56 5.47
CA ARG A 108 -5.46 -17.34 6.68
C ARG A 108 -5.56 -15.88 7.09
N PHE A 109 -5.63 -15.65 8.39
CA PHE A 109 -5.49 -14.34 8.99
C PHE A 109 -4.08 -14.19 9.58
N ILE A 110 -3.46 -13.03 9.40
CA ILE A 110 -2.12 -12.70 9.86
C ILE A 110 -2.21 -11.41 10.65
N ASP A 111 -1.59 -11.35 11.84
CA ASP A 111 -1.59 -10.18 12.72
C ASP A 111 -0.36 -10.15 13.63
N HIS A 112 -0.22 -9.08 14.44
CA HIS A 112 0.89 -8.89 15.39
C HIS A 112 0.65 -9.51 16.77
N GLY A 113 -0.42 -10.24 16.99
CA GLY A 113 -0.83 -10.77 18.30
C GLY A 113 -2.13 -10.13 18.78
N ASP A 114 -2.30 -10.03 20.10
CA ASP A 114 -3.53 -9.51 20.66
C ASP A 114 -3.51 -7.97 20.79
N ASN A 115 -4.67 -7.36 20.66
CA ASN A 115 -4.85 -5.93 20.93
C ASN A 115 -4.48 -5.59 22.38
N THR A 116 -3.75 -4.51 22.56
CA THR A 116 -3.36 -3.99 23.88
C THR A 116 -3.94 -2.60 24.18
N GLU A 117 -4.55 -1.95 23.20
CA GLU A 117 -5.22 -0.66 23.36
C GLU A 117 -6.67 -0.90 23.81
N THR A 118 -6.89 -0.81 25.13
CA THR A 118 -8.19 -1.13 25.75
C THR A 118 -8.97 0.10 26.19
N ASN A 119 -8.41 1.30 26.00
CA ASN A 119 -8.99 2.58 26.41
C ASN A 119 -9.70 3.32 25.25
N ASP A 120 -9.57 2.84 24.01
CA ASP A 120 -10.35 3.32 22.88
C ASP A 120 -11.48 2.36 22.53
N PRO A 121 -12.77 2.75 22.70
CA PRO A 121 -13.91 1.87 22.44
C PRO A 121 -14.01 1.41 20.98
N ALA A 122 -13.55 2.22 20.02
CA ALA A 122 -13.61 1.86 18.61
C ALA A 122 -12.60 0.74 18.29
N THR A 123 -11.38 0.85 18.78
CA THR A 123 -10.35 -0.18 18.68
C THR A 123 -10.79 -1.48 19.36
N VAL A 124 -11.36 -1.40 20.58
CA VAL A 124 -11.90 -2.58 21.28
C VAL A 124 -12.98 -3.26 20.45
N SER A 125 -13.92 -2.49 19.89
CA SER A 125 -15.00 -3.04 19.06
C SER A 125 -14.48 -3.70 17.78
N GLY A 126 -13.50 -3.08 17.11
CA GLY A 126 -12.83 -3.64 15.93
C GLY A 126 -12.15 -4.97 16.24
N TRP A 127 -11.39 -5.01 17.34
CA TRP A 127 -10.73 -6.21 17.85
C TRP A 127 -11.72 -7.34 18.16
N GLU A 128 -12.82 -7.05 18.87
CA GLU A 128 -13.85 -8.05 19.16
C GLU A 128 -14.49 -8.62 17.90
N GLY A 129 -14.77 -7.77 16.90
CA GLY A 129 -15.25 -8.19 15.59
C GLY A 129 -14.28 -9.11 14.86
N TYR A 130 -12.99 -8.74 14.89
CA TYR A 130 -11.90 -9.55 14.35
C TYR A 130 -11.80 -10.90 15.06
N GLN A 131 -11.72 -10.93 16.40
CA GLN A 131 -11.64 -12.16 17.17
C GLN A 131 -12.79 -13.13 16.88
N LYS A 132 -14.03 -12.63 16.80
CA LYS A 132 -15.21 -13.46 16.48
C LYS A 132 -15.10 -14.07 15.09
N THR A 133 -14.54 -13.32 14.13
CA THR A 133 -14.32 -13.78 12.76
C THR A 133 -13.24 -14.84 12.69
N VAL A 134 -12.05 -14.57 13.26
CA VAL A 134 -10.90 -15.50 13.17
C VAL A 134 -11.03 -16.77 14.01
N ALA A 135 -11.94 -16.82 14.99
CA ALA A 135 -12.13 -17.97 15.88
C ALA A 135 -12.39 -19.29 15.12
N ARG A 136 -12.81 -19.23 13.85
CA ARG A 136 -13.09 -20.40 13.01
C ARG A 136 -12.12 -20.55 11.82
N HIS A 137 -11.02 -19.79 11.84
CA HIS A 137 -10.06 -19.71 10.75
C HIS A 137 -8.62 -19.96 11.26
N THR A 138 -7.70 -20.16 10.32
CA THR A 138 -6.28 -20.20 10.65
C THR A 138 -5.80 -18.78 10.93
N ARG A 139 -5.28 -18.55 12.14
CA ARG A 139 -4.62 -17.31 12.56
C ARG A 139 -3.12 -17.55 12.73
N LEU A 140 -2.32 -16.64 12.25
CA LEU A 140 -0.86 -16.61 12.35
C LEU A 140 -0.43 -15.26 12.91
N SER A 141 0.03 -15.21 14.15
CA SER A 141 0.67 -14.01 14.69
C SER A 141 2.15 -14.02 14.35
N VAL A 142 2.66 -12.89 13.86
CA VAL A 142 4.02 -12.75 13.35
C VAL A 142 4.75 -11.59 14.05
N LYS A 143 6.08 -11.58 13.91
CA LYS A 143 6.96 -10.60 14.54
C LYS A 143 8.08 -10.15 13.59
N PRO A 144 8.79 -9.06 13.89
CA PRO A 144 9.91 -8.59 13.09
C PRO A 144 10.95 -9.70 12.85
N GLY A 145 11.35 -9.86 11.59
CA GLY A 145 12.26 -10.89 11.10
C GLY A 145 11.58 -12.14 10.54
N ASP A 146 10.28 -12.32 10.76
CA ASP A 146 9.53 -13.40 10.12
C ASP A 146 9.36 -13.15 8.62
N VAL A 147 9.31 -14.24 7.84
CA VAL A 147 9.01 -14.24 6.41
C VAL A 147 7.69 -14.96 6.19
N LEU A 148 6.74 -14.28 5.56
CA LEU A 148 5.43 -14.88 5.30
C LEU A 148 5.52 -15.97 4.24
N PRO A 149 4.82 -17.10 4.42
CA PRO A 149 4.82 -18.21 3.48
C PRO A 149 3.91 -17.94 2.26
N ILE A 150 4.27 -16.94 1.45
CA ILE A 150 3.54 -16.54 0.24
C ILE A 150 4.37 -16.91 -0.98
N LYS A 151 3.75 -17.57 -1.94
CA LYS A 151 4.43 -17.99 -3.17
C LYS A 151 4.52 -16.83 -4.16
N GLY A 152 5.67 -16.71 -4.81
CA GLY A 152 5.88 -15.76 -5.91
C GLY A 152 6.33 -14.37 -5.50
N MET A 153 6.30 -14.02 -4.22
CA MET A 153 6.93 -12.83 -3.66
C MET A 153 7.48 -13.12 -2.26
N LYS A 154 8.48 -12.37 -1.83
CA LYS A 154 9.02 -12.44 -0.47
C LYS A 154 8.40 -11.30 0.34
N VAL A 155 7.84 -11.61 1.51
CA VAL A 155 7.30 -10.63 2.44
C VAL A 155 8.01 -10.80 3.77
N GLU A 156 8.85 -9.83 4.14
CA GLU A 156 9.61 -9.80 5.40
C GLU A 156 8.95 -8.82 6.35
N ILE A 157 8.62 -9.26 7.56
CA ILE A 157 8.06 -8.41 8.60
C ILE A 157 9.20 -7.57 9.20
N VAL A 158 9.07 -6.25 9.14
CA VAL A 158 10.10 -5.31 9.63
C VAL A 158 9.73 -4.61 10.93
N SER A 159 8.43 -4.49 11.22
CA SER A 159 7.90 -3.99 12.49
C SER A 159 6.68 -4.80 12.92
N GLY A 160 6.34 -4.77 14.19
CA GLY A 160 5.12 -5.40 14.72
C GLY A 160 5.13 -5.49 16.22
N ASN A 161 3.97 -5.35 16.85
CA ASN A 161 3.77 -5.39 18.29
C ASN A 161 4.72 -4.48 19.11
N GLY A 162 5.09 -3.33 18.53
CA GLY A 162 5.99 -2.35 19.15
C GLY A 162 7.48 -2.59 18.97
N ASP A 163 7.87 -3.72 18.36
CA ASP A 163 9.25 -4.08 18.03
C ASP A 163 9.56 -3.85 16.55
N VAL A 164 10.86 -3.78 16.22
CA VAL A 164 11.37 -3.65 14.85
C VAL A 164 12.54 -4.59 14.61
N ILE A 165 12.90 -4.83 13.34
CA ILE A 165 14.10 -5.62 13.02
C ILE A 165 15.36 -4.96 13.58
N ALA A 166 16.27 -5.79 14.11
CA ALA A 166 17.53 -5.34 14.71
C ALA A 166 18.72 -5.33 13.72
N LYS A 167 18.53 -5.86 12.52
CA LYS A 167 19.61 -6.00 11.51
C LYS A 167 19.13 -5.51 10.15
N PRO A 168 20.04 -4.92 9.35
CA PRO A 168 19.71 -4.50 8.00
C PRO A 168 19.19 -5.66 7.14
N LEU A 169 18.17 -5.35 6.31
CA LEU A 169 17.67 -6.24 5.27
C LEU A 169 18.70 -6.41 4.15
N ALA A 170 18.57 -7.48 3.38
CA ALA A 170 19.34 -7.64 2.16
C ALA A 170 18.82 -6.70 1.06
N GLY A 171 19.75 -6.05 0.34
CA GLY A 171 19.43 -5.21 -0.81
C GLY A 171 19.10 -3.75 -0.48
N GLY A 172 18.84 -2.96 -1.52
CA GLY A 172 18.51 -1.54 -1.40
C GLY A 172 19.62 -0.64 -0.84
N GLY A 173 20.80 -1.19 -0.49
CA GLY A 173 21.87 -0.45 0.19
C GLY A 173 21.66 -0.28 1.68
N ALA A 174 20.83 -1.13 2.31
CA ALA A 174 20.66 -1.15 3.76
C ALA A 174 21.98 -1.37 4.50
N GLY A 175 22.07 -0.90 5.76
CA GLY A 175 23.27 -0.96 6.60
C GLY A 175 24.13 0.31 6.56
N GLY A 176 23.77 1.30 5.76
CA GLY A 176 24.44 2.60 5.71
C GLY A 176 24.02 3.54 6.85
N GLN A 177 24.88 4.52 7.15
CA GLN A 177 24.50 5.62 8.07
C GLN A 177 23.43 6.50 7.43
N ASN A 178 22.44 6.89 8.22
CA ASN A 178 21.37 7.77 7.77
C ASN A 178 21.58 9.19 8.30
N ALA A 179 22.06 10.08 7.44
CA ALA A 179 22.34 11.47 7.82
C ALA A 179 21.07 12.29 8.18
N ALA A 180 19.89 11.87 7.72
CA ALA A 180 18.64 12.55 8.06
C ALA A 180 18.26 12.39 9.54
N CYS A 181 18.83 11.41 10.24
CA CYS A 181 18.56 11.18 11.66
C CYS A 181 18.89 12.37 12.56
N GLU A 182 19.93 13.14 12.22
CA GLU A 182 20.32 14.33 13.00
C GLU A 182 19.32 15.48 12.86
N LYS A 183 18.62 15.53 11.74
CA LYS A 183 17.67 16.60 11.40
C LYS A 183 16.24 16.26 11.80
N THR A 184 15.93 14.97 11.91
CA THR A 184 14.58 14.50 12.25
C THR A 184 14.32 14.61 13.75
N PRO A 185 13.32 15.39 14.18
CA PRO A 185 12.98 15.54 15.59
C PRO A 185 12.66 14.20 16.26
N LEU A 186 12.95 14.11 17.55
CA LEU A 186 12.46 13.02 18.38
C LEU A 186 10.97 13.26 18.69
N ARG A 187 10.18 12.19 18.66
CA ARG A 187 8.80 12.19 19.13
C ARG A 187 8.61 11.08 20.16
N ASP A 188 7.71 11.31 21.09
CA ASP A 188 7.32 10.31 22.10
C ASP A 188 6.49 9.20 21.46
N GLU A 189 6.51 8.01 22.07
CA GLU A 189 5.65 6.90 21.71
C GLU A 189 4.18 7.24 21.97
N GLU A 190 3.30 6.90 21.03
CA GLU A 190 1.86 7.09 21.19
C GLU A 190 1.24 6.09 22.15
N LYS A 191 1.85 4.92 22.31
CA LYS A 191 1.36 3.77 23.09
C LYS A 191 -0.02 3.27 22.62
N SER A 192 -0.32 3.47 21.34
CA SER A 192 -1.52 3.04 20.66
C SER A 192 -1.25 1.83 19.78
N GLU A 193 -2.27 1.33 19.10
CA GLU A 193 -2.13 0.28 18.09
C GLU A 193 -1.27 0.72 16.90
N ASN A 194 -1.18 2.02 16.58
CA ASN A 194 -0.26 2.53 15.55
C ASN A 194 1.19 2.12 15.82
N ASP A 195 1.66 2.25 17.08
CA ASP A 195 3.01 1.83 17.46
C ASP A 195 3.26 0.32 17.30
N ARG A 196 2.20 -0.47 17.06
CA ARG A 196 2.24 -1.93 16.93
C ARG A 196 2.07 -2.41 15.50
N SER A 197 1.92 -1.50 14.54
CA SER A 197 1.68 -1.83 13.15
C SER A 197 2.68 -2.85 12.61
N LEU A 198 2.16 -3.90 11.96
CA LEU A 198 2.96 -4.78 11.13
C LEU A 198 3.46 -4.00 9.92
N GLY A 199 4.75 -3.79 9.86
CA GLY A 199 5.42 -3.26 8.68
C GLY A 199 6.03 -4.38 7.86
N MET A 200 6.03 -4.23 6.56
CA MET A 200 6.48 -5.23 5.60
C MET A 200 7.42 -4.65 4.56
N MET A 201 8.50 -5.39 4.27
CA MET A 201 9.26 -5.25 3.03
C MET A 201 8.83 -6.34 2.07
N ILE A 202 8.18 -5.97 0.98
CA ILE A 202 7.72 -6.89 -0.07
C ILE A 202 8.72 -6.84 -1.23
N THR A 203 9.23 -7.99 -1.63
CA THR A 203 10.22 -8.10 -2.72
C THR A 203 9.71 -9.03 -3.81
N PHE A 204 9.67 -8.53 -5.05
CA PHE A 204 9.34 -9.28 -6.25
C PHE A 204 10.44 -9.11 -7.31
N GLY A 205 11.33 -10.08 -7.41
CA GLY A 205 12.56 -9.92 -8.19
C GLY A 205 13.41 -8.76 -7.68
N LYS A 206 13.57 -7.70 -8.50
CA LYS A 206 14.27 -6.47 -8.09
C LYS A 206 13.33 -5.39 -7.53
N LEU A 207 12.01 -5.53 -7.71
CA LEU A 207 11.01 -4.59 -7.18
C LEU A 207 10.91 -4.71 -5.67
N ARG A 208 11.02 -3.58 -4.96
CA ARG A 208 10.91 -3.48 -3.50
C ARG A 208 9.80 -2.51 -3.13
N ILE A 209 8.84 -2.99 -2.33
CA ILE A 209 7.68 -2.22 -1.87
C ILE A 209 7.72 -2.20 -0.34
N LEU A 210 7.59 -1.03 0.26
CA LEU A 210 7.52 -0.83 1.70
C LEU A 210 6.09 -0.44 2.08
N ASP A 211 5.53 -1.17 3.04
CA ASP A 211 4.28 -0.88 3.72
C ASP A 211 4.52 -0.99 5.23
N LEU A 212 4.28 0.08 5.98
CA LEU A 212 4.48 0.12 7.42
C LEU A 212 3.16 0.30 8.19
N GLY A 213 2.01 0.23 7.50
CA GLY A 213 0.74 0.59 8.10
C GLY A 213 0.80 1.99 8.71
N ASP A 214 0.34 2.14 9.94
CA ASP A 214 0.31 3.42 10.65
C ASP A 214 1.48 3.59 11.63
N LEU A 215 2.59 2.87 11.42
CA LEU A 215 3.76 2.91 12.30
C LEU A 215 4.21 4.37 12.54
N THR A 216 4.37 4.74 13.81
CA THR A 216 4.66 6.12 14.19
C THR A 216 6.14 6.47 14.13
N TRP A 217 6.47 7.77 14.11
CA TRP A 217 7.85 8.26 14.09
C TRP A 217 8.74 7.65 15.16
N ALA A 218 8.22 7.47 16.37
CA ALA A 218 8.99 6.88 17.48
C ALA A 218 9.41 5.44 17.15
N LYS A 219 8.56 4.69 16.44
CA LYS A 219 8.83 3.29 16.03
C LYS A 219 9.53 3.20 14.67
N GLU A 220 9.39 4.18 13.79
CA GLU A 220 10.20 4.29 12.56
C GLU A 220 11.68 4.50 12.88
N ARG A 221 11.99 5.30 13.92
CA ARG A 221 13.36 5.70 14.25
C ARG A 221 14.32 4.53 14.46
N PRO A 222 14.02 3.48 15.23
CA PRO A 222 14.89 2.31 15.34
C PRO A 222 15.13 1.55 14.03
N LEU A 223 14.20 1.65 13.07
CA LEU A 223 14.39 1.08 11.73
C LEU A 223 15.43 1.83 10.92
N MET A 224 15.56 3.16 11.12
CA MET A 224 16.26 4.05 10.22
C MET A 224 17.46 4.77 10.87
N CYS A 225 17.59 4.75 12.20
CA CYS A 225 18.57 5.56 12.91
C CYS A 225 19.37 4.78 13.96
N PRO A 226 20.69 4.96 14.04
CA PRO A 226 21.52 5.77 13.12
C PRO A 226 21.81 5.07 11.79
N VAL A 227 21.42 3.79 11.68
CA VAL A 227 21.66 2.93 10.52
C VAL A 227 20.33 2.65 9.82
N ASP A 228 20.30 2.84 8.51
CA ASP A 228 19.19 2.44 7.66
C ASP A 228 19.10 0.90 7.59
N ASN A 229 18.15 0.31 8.26
CA ASN A 229 17.93 -1.14 8.23
C ASN A 229 17.06 -1.60 7.05
N LEU A 230 16.38 -0.71 6.35
CA LEU A 230 15.46 -1.04 5.27
C LEU A 230 16.09 -0.99 3.89
N GLY A 231 16.92 0.03 3.64
CA GLY A 231 17.47 0.33 2.31
C GLY A 231 16.41 0.92 1.36
N ARG A 232 16.86 1.36 0.19
CA ARG A 232 16.01 2.00 -0.82
C ARG A 232 14.90 1.07 -1.30
N VAL A 233 13.75 1.69 -1.62
CA VAL A 233 12.59 0.99 -2.19
C VAL A 233 12.19 1.60 -3.54
N ASP A 234 11.41 0.87 -4.30
CA ASP A 234 10.79 1.38 -5.53
C ASP A 234 9.46 2.03 -5.23
N VAL A 235 8.68 1.42 -4.33
CA VAL A 235 7.36 1.91 -3.95
C VAL A 235 7.29 2.02 -2.44
N TYR A 236 6.75 3.14 -1.97
CA TYR A 236 6.40 3.38 -0.59
C TYR A 236 4.90 3.62 -0.48
N ILE A 237 4.19 2.73 0.20
CA ILE A 237 2.81 2.97 0.63
C ILE A 237 2.94 3.93 1.81
N VAL A 238 2.40 5.14 1.64
CA VAL A 238 2.67 6.23 2.58
C VAL A 238 2.03 5.91 3.91
N SER A 239 2.86 5.77 4.94
CA SER A 239 2.43 5.39 6.28
C SER A 239 1.33 6.32 6.79
N HIS A 240 0.35 5.73 7.49
CA HIS A 240 -0.71 6.44 8.18
C HIS A 240 -1.52 7.36 7.26
N HIS A 241 -1.76 6.91 6.01
CA HIS A 241 -2.52 7.64 4.99
C HIS A 241 -1.97 9.05 4.69
N GLY A 242 -0.72 9.32 5.07
CA GLY A 242 -0.12 10.67 5.00
C GLY A 242 -0.51 11.58 6.17
N MET A 243 -0.73 11.05 7.37
CA MET A 243 -0.80 11.85 8.59
C MET A 243 0.60 12.20 9.10
N ASP A 244 0.74 13.34 9.78
CA ASP A 244 2.02 13.88 10.25
C ASP A 244 2.67 13.12 11.42
N ARG A 245 2.03 12.07 11.92
CA ARG A 245 2.55 11.18 12.98
C ARG A 245 3.49 10.11 12.46
N SER A 246 3.50 9.89 11.15
CA SER A 246 4.25 8.84 10.45
C SER A 246 4.96 9.42 9.22
N GLY A 247 5.85 8.65 8.59
CA GLY A 247 6.57 9.10 7.41
C GLY A 247 7.61 10.16 7.73
N SER A 248 8.45 9.93 8.75
CA SER A 248 9.50 10.87 9.15
C SER A 248 10.50 11.15 8.02
N GLU A 249 11.15 12.32 8.05
CA GLU A 249 12.24 12.65 7.10
C GLU A 249 13.34 11.57 7.11
N ALA A 250 13.69 11.04 8.29
CA ALA A 250 14.68 9.98 8.39
C ALA A 250 14.28 8.72 7.63
N LEU A 251 12.98 8.37 7.66
CA LEU A 251 12.45 7.23 6.90
C LEU A 251 12.44 7.55 5.40
N VAL A 252 11.74 8.61 5.03
CA VAL A 252 11.43 8.89 3.61
C VAL A 252 12.67 9.21 2.79
N ASP A 253 13.65 9.93 3.37
CA ASP A 253 14.94 10.22 2.70
C ASP A 253 15.78 8.96 2.50
N ALA A 254 15.80 8.06 3.48
CA ALA A 254 16.62 6.84 3.38
C ALA A 254 16.03 5.83 2.40
N VAL A 255 14.72 5.55 2.50
CA VAL A 255 14.06 4.61 1.57
C VAL A 255 13.94 5.18 0.17
N ALA A 256 13.96 6.52 0.01
CA ALA A 256 14.02 7.26 -1.24
C ALA A 256 13.19 6.62 -2.38
N PRO A 257 11.87 6.54 -2.25
CA PRO A 257 11.00 5.80 -3.18
C PRO A 257 11.02 6.41 -4.58
N ARG A 258 10.80 5.58 -5.60
CA ARG A 258 10.52 6.01 -6.98
C ARG A 258 9.06 6.42 -7.13
N VAL A 259 8.19 5.73 -6.41
CA VAL A 259 6.76 6.06 -6.32
C VAL A 259 6.33 5.98 -4.87
N ALA A 260 5.60 6.99 -4.42
CA ALA A 260 4.85 6.96 -3.19
C ALA A 260 3.36 6.91 -3.53
N ILE A 261 2.63 6.00 -2.89
CA ILE A 261 1.17 5.89 -3.00
C ILE A 261 0.58 6.29 -1.65
N MET A 262 -0.22 7.33 -1.64
CA MET A 262 -0.88 7.82 -0.44
C MET A 262 -2.36 7.39 -0.48
N ASP A 263 -2.72 6.51 0.42
CA ASP A 263 -4.07 5.95 0.56
C ASP A 263 -4.97 6.81 1.46
N ASN A 264 -4.87 8.13 1.25
CA ASN A 264 -5.68 9.12 1.95
C ASN A 264 -7.15 9.10 1.50
N GLY A 265 -8.03 9.53 2.39
CA GLY A 265 -9.39 9.95 2.08
C GLY A 265 -9.47 11.43 1.78
N ALA A 266 -10.69 11.92 1.51
CA ALA A 266 -10.95 13.36 1.32
C ALA A 266 -10.63 14.17 2.58
N HIS A 267 -11.00 13.65 3.76
CA HIS A 267 -10.87 14.30 5.07
C HIS A 267 -10.02 13.53 6.09
N LYS A 268 -9.26 12.53 5.66
CA LYS A 268 -8.35 11.78 6.51
C LYS A 268 -7.05 11.47 5.77
N GLY A 269 -5.93 11.75 6.41
CA GLY A 269 -4.61 11.66 5.78
C GLY A 269 -4.32 12.83 4.84
N GLY A 270 -3.29 12.71 4.01
CA GLY A 270 -2.91 13.76 3.06
C GLY A 270 -2.54 15.08 3.71
N SER A 271 -2.05 15.09 4.95
CA SER A 271 -1.69 16.31 5.68
C SER A 271 -0.53 17.05 4.99
N GLN A 272 -0.54 18.39 5.08
CA GLN A 272 0.52 19.21 4.47
C GLN A 272 1.93 18.83 4.95
N PRO A 273 2.19 18.57 6.26
CA PRO A 273 3.52 18.15 6.71
C PRO A 273 3.96 16.83 6.09
N ALA A 274 3.12 15.79 6.09
CA ALA A 274 3.46 14.50 5.53
C ALA A 274 3.66 14.58 4.01
N TRP A 275 2.78 15.31 3.30
CA TRP A 275 2.92 15.55 1.86
C TRP A 275 4.26 16.23 1.55
N THR A 276 4.64 17.26 2.32
CA THR A 276 5.90 18.00 2.15
C THR A 276 7.12 17.09 2.29
N VAL A 277 7.15 16.23 3.30
CA VAL A 277 8.24 15.27 3.51
C VAL A 277 8.36 14.29 2.34
N VAL A 278 7.24 13.71 1.91
CA VAL A 278 7.24 12.74 0.80
C VAL A 278 7.64 13.42 -0.52
N ALA A 279 7.10 14.60 -0.81
CA ALA A 279 7.42 15.35 -2.03
C ALA A 279 8.89 15.81 -2.07
N ALA A 280 9.50 16.06 -0.89
CA ALA A 280 10.91 16.44 -0.76
C ALA A 280 11.88 15.27 -0.86
N SER A 281 11.39 14.01 -0.87
CA SER A 281 12.27 12.83 -0.93
C SER A 281 13.16 12.89 -2.18
N PRO A 282 14.42 12.37 -2.10
CA PRO A 282 15.45 12.66 -3.12
C PRO A 282 15.07 12.30 -4.56
N ARG A 283 14.31 11.23 -4.77
CA ARG A 283 13.90 10.82 -6.13
C ARG A 283 12.68 11.60 -6.62
N ILE A 284 11.71 11.89 -5.76
CA ILE A 284 10.50 12.64 -6.10
C ILE A 284 10.85 14.09 -6.38
N ALA A 285 11.54 14.77 -5.45
CA ALA A 285 12.00 16.14 -5.62
C ALA A 285 12.95 16.31 -6.82
N GLY A 286 13.74 15.28 -7.13
CA GLY A 286 14.63 15.25 -8.29
C GLY A 286 13.95 14.99 -9.63
N GLY A 287 12.62 14.89 -9.69
CA GLY A 287 11.83 14.62 -10.89
C GLY A 287 12.05 13.20 -11.48
N LYS A 288 12.57 12.28 -10.68
CA LYS A 288 12.82 10.87 -11.05
C LYS A 288 11.83 9.92 -10.38
N GLY A 289 10.85 10.45 -9.66
CA GLY A 289 9.81 9.73 -8.97
C GLY A 289 8.52 10.53 -8.93
N ASP A 290 7.47 9.90 -8.45
CA ASP A 290 6.12 10.44 -8.41
C ASP A 290 5.41 10.14 -7.08
N LEU A 291 4.55 11.07 -6.66
CA LEU A 291 3.54 10.85 -5.62
C LEU A 291 2.17 10.65 -6.28
N TRP A 292 1.39 9.69 -5.78
CA TRP A 292 0.01 9.42 -6.16
C TRP A 292 -0.89 9.47 -4.93
N GLN A 293 -2.14 9.90 -5.09
CA GLN A 293 -3.12 9.99 -4.02
C GLN A 293 -4.40 9.23 -4.39
N LEU A 294 -5.03 8.57 -3.42
CA LEU A 294 -6.37 8.00 -3.63
C LEU A 294 -7.43 9.09 -3.67
N HIS A 295 -7.29 10.14 -2.85
CA HIS A 295 -8.20 11.29 -2.87
C HIS A 295 -7.46 12.62 -2.98
N THR A 296 -8.16 13.63 -3.47
CA THR A 296 -7.81 15.01 -3.13
C THR A 296 -7.94 15.15 -1.61
N ALA A 297 -6.88 15.59 -0.93
CA ALA A 297 -6.92 15.91 0.49
C ALA A 297 -7.60 17.29 0.64
N GLU A 298 -8.90 17.30 0.95
CA GLU A 298 -9.71 18.52 1.00
C GLU A 298 -9.38 19.42 2.21
N ASP A 299 -8.80 18.82 3.27
CA ASP A 299 -8.32 19.55 4.45
C ASP A 299 -6.90 20.13 4.24
N SER A 300 -6.30 19.88 3.08
CA SER A 300 -5.03 20.47 2.64
C SER A 300 -5.27 21.50 1.52
N ASP A 301 -4.31 22.41 1.31
CA ASP A 301 -4.42 23.35 0.20
C ASP A 301 -4.03 22.70 -1.16
N ALA A 302 -4.30 23.42 -2.25
CA ALA A 302 -4.03 22.93 -3.59
C ALA A 302 -2.53 22.67 -3.87
N ALA A 303 -1.62 23.33 -3.16
CA ALA A 303 -0.17 23.14 -3.33
C ALA A 303 0.32 21.85 -2.70
N HIS A 304 -0.43 21.29 -1.75
CA HIS A 304 -0.16 20.03 -1.08
C HIS A 304 -1.06 18.89 -1.56
N ASN A 305 -1.47 18.96 -2.82
CA ASN A 305 -2.09 17.88 -3.58
C ASN A 305 -1.32 17.68 -4.89
N VAL A 306 -1.29 16.45 -5.38
CA VAL A 306 -0.67 16.18 -6.69
C VAL A 306 -1.58 16.63 -7.84
N ALA A 307 -1.05 16.66 -9.06
CA ALA A 307 -1.87 16.96 -10.23
C ALA A 307 -3.06 15.97 -10.34
N GLU A 308 -4.24 16.45 -10.73
CA GLU A 308 -5.50 15.68 -10.78
C GLU A 308 -5.35 14.30 -11.46
N LYS A 309 -4.55 14.20 -12.50
CA LYS A 309 -4.29 12.93 -13.20
C LYS A 309 -3.61 11.87 -12.33
N ARG A 310 -3.00 12.26 -11.21
CA ARG A 310 -2.36 11.39 -10.21
C ARG A 310 -3.27 11.12 -9.01
N ILE A 311 -4.50 11.61 -9.01
CA ILE A 311 -5.50 11.42 -7.96
C ILE A 311 -6.58 10.48 -8.49
N ALA A 312 -6.89 9.41 -7.75
CA ALA A 312 -7.93 8.46 -8.15
C ALA A 312 -9.34 9.05 -7.97
N ASN A 313 -9.60 9.75 -6.88
CA ASN A 313 -10.92 10.32 -6.56
C ASN A 313 -10.81 11.83 -6.33
N LEU A 314 -11.52 12.61 -7.13
CA LEU A 314 -11.64 14.06 -7.00
C LEU A 314 -12.84 14.42 -6.12
N PRO A 315 -12.93 15.67 -5.61
CA PRO A 315 -14.11 16.14 -4.88
C PRO A 315 -15.39 15.91 -5.65
N GLY A 316 -16.43 15.39 -4.99
CA GLY A 316 -17.71 15.09 -5.61
C GLY A 316 -18.34 13.80 -5.13
N PRO A 317 -19.15 13.13 -5.95
CA PRO A 317 -19.74 11.84 -5.59
C PRO A 317 -18.67 10.79 -5.30
N ASP A 318 -18.87 9.99 -4.24
CA ASP A 318 -18.02 8.86 -3.87
C ASP A 318 -18.04 7.79 -4.97
N SER A 319 -17.04 7.80 -5.84
CA SER A 319 -16.94 6.92 -7.01
C SER A 319 -16.11 5.65 -6.76
N GLY A 320 -15.29 5.63 -5.72
CA GLY A 320 -14.54 4.45 -5.30
C GLY A 320 -13.49 3.98 -6.29
N HIS A 321 -12.87 4.90 -7.06
CA HIS A 321 -11.82 4.54 -8.00
C HIS A 321 -10.53 4.11 -7.29
N SER A 322 -9.90 3.06 -7.81
CA SER A 322 -8.64 2.52 -7.32
C SER A 322 -7.43 3.01 -8.11
N LEU A 323 -6.25 2.82 -7.51
CA LEU A 323 -4.98 2.79 -8.23
C LEU A 323 -4.55 1.33 -8.40
N GLU A 324 -3.86 1.03 -9.50
CA GLU A 324 -3.27 -0.29 -9.75
C GLU A 324 -1.78 -0.14 -10.06
N LEU A 325 -0.94 -1.00 -9.50
CA LEU A 325 0.46 -1.13 -9.85
C LEU A 325 0.70 -2.52 -10.43
N VAL A 326 1.43 -2.58 -11.55
CA VAL A 326 1.85 -3.82 -12.18
C VAL A 326 3.37 -3.88 -12.23
N GLY A 327 3.96 -4.79 -11.44
CA GLY A 327 5.40 -4.92 -11.25
C GLY A 327 5.99 -6.12 -11.96
N ARG A 328 7.24 -5.99 -12.42
CA ARG A 328 8.00 -7.03 -13.11
C ARG A 328 9.24 -7.44 -12.34
N LEU A 329 9.76 -8.63 -12.62
CA LEU A 329 10.93 -9.20 -11.92
C LEU A 329 12.20 -8.37 -12.09
N ASP A 330 12.33 -7.60 -13.16
CA ASP A 330 13.47 -6.72 -13.44
C ASP A 330 13.43 -5.40 -12.63
N GLY A 331 12.37 -5.19 -11.83
CA GLY A 331 12.15 -3.98 -11.04
C GLY A 331 11.49 -2.84 -11.83
N SER A 332 11.10 -3.08 -13.09
CA SER A 332 10.21 -2.17 -13.81
C SER A 332 8.76 -2.35 -13.35
N PHE A 333 7.99 -1.28 -13.38
CA PHE A 333 6.57 -1.31 -13.06
C PHE A 333 5.84 -0.14 -13.71
N TYR A 334 4.52 -0.17 -13.69
CA TYR A 334 3.70 0.99 -14.04
C TYR A 334 2.55 1.14 -13.05
N VAL A 335 2.06 2.38 -12.93
CA VAL A 335 0.88 2.71 -12.12
C VAL A 335 -0.23 3.17 -13.04
N VAL A 336 -1.44 2.67 -12.80
CA VAL A 336 -2.67 3.00 -13.53
C VAL A 336 -3.63 3.71 -12.61
N ASN A 337 -4.16 4.85 -13.06
CA ASN A 337 -5.30 5.51 -12.41
C ASN A 337 -6.60 4.99 -13.03
N GLU A 338 -7.44 4.31 -12.26
CA GLU A 338 -8.68 3.73 -12.78
C GLU A 338 -9.66 4.79 -13.31
N ARG A 339 -9.72 5.96 -12.67
CA ARG A 339 -10.61 7.06 -13.09
C ARG A 339 -10.29 7.58 -14.49
N THR A 340 -9.00 7.73 -14.81
CA THR A 340 -8.56 8.38 -16.05
C THR A 340 -8.07 7.40 -17.11
N GLY A 341 -7.72 6.17 -16.72
CA GLY A 341 -6.98 5.21 -17.56
C GLY A 341 -5.52 5.60 -17.79
N GLU A 342 -5.03 6.69 -17.17
CA GLU A 342 -3.62 7.07 -17.30
C GLU A 342 -2.71 5.99 -16.76
N THR A 343 -1.69 5.64 -17.56
CA THR A 343 -0.70 4.63 -17.21
C THR A 343 0.69 5.27 -17.28
N VAL A 344 1.43 5.21 -16.17
CA VAL A 344 2.77 5.80 -16.07
C VAL A 344 3.79 4.72 -15.80
N PRO A 345 4.74 4.50 -16.73
CA PRO A 345 5.79 3.49 -16.57
C PRO A 345 6.98 4.03 -15.78
N TYR A 346 7.61 3.13 -15.01
CA TYR A 346 8.85 3.34 -14.28
C TYR A 346 9.82 2.24 -14.68
N GLY A 347 10.93 2.60 -15.32
CA GLY A 347 11.93 1.65 -15.87
C GLY A 347 12.55 0.73 -14.81
N GLY A 348 13.12 -0.40 -15.22
CA GLY A 348 13.86 -1.33 -14.35
C GLY A 348 15.16 -0.73 -13.79
N GLN A 349 15.71 -1.39 -12.74
CA GLN A 349 17.01 -1.03 -12.11
C GLN A 349 18.18 -1.75 -12.81
#